data_9c2c6201900f52e0ed165bc9961e168b
#
_entry.id   9c2c6201900f52e0ed165bc9961e168b
#
_cell.length_a   1.000
_cell.length_b   1.000
_cell.length_c   1.000
_cell.angle_alpha   90.00
_cell.angle_beta   90.00
_cell.angle_gamma   90.00
#
_symmetry.space_group_name_H-M   'P 1'
#
loop_
_entity.id
_entity.type
_entity.pdbx_description
1 polymer ?
#
loop_
_entity_poly.entity_id
_entity_poly.type
_entity_poly.pdbx_seq_one_letter_code
_entity_poly.pdbx_strand_id
1 'polypeptide(L)'
;VNGNQMRRWMDAVDDELLEEAQRPPVRGTSMRRWGAAAACLCAAALVLSLWQPWSGTKADGGGQVFSDDTSGAQPLRATLVLPEGAELTDSVTEDASSAKCTVLLDGYDYDYTAVYTAEVLPAPDGKLPETAWQVGGLTLLLYEDGSVGWYDSGAGIQWYCVAWDGGQPLVTAFAMMDAQSYTVPTAPAGAETLGYDLLESDGTTVTEVTFALEGRTWHYRMAATYDVSETIPDISGYSGGRLQAQSTVRWCPALLRWDEGGAGCIRWKDVAPGLVYSLTVDSGASEDVLTETAAAVFQPAQEES
;
A
#
# COMPACT_ATOMS: atom_id res chain seq x y z
N VAL A 1 20.98 28.33 8.55
CA VAL A 1 20.46 29.32 7.59
C VAL A 1 21.05 30.67 7.98
N ASN A 2 21.82 31.29 7.07
CA ASN A 2 22.56 32.51 7.34
C ASN A 2 21.60 33.70 7.22
N GLY A 3 21.63 34.64 8.20
CA GLY A 3 20.70 35.77 8.29
C GLY A 3 20.57 36.64 7.03
N ASN A 4 21.59 36.61 6.15
CA ASN A 4 21.55 37.29 4.85
C ASN A 4 20.69 36.58 3.79
N GLN A 5 20.44 35.27 3.93
CA GLN A 5 19.52 34.56 3.06
C GLN A 5 18.05 34.82 3.46
N MET A 6 17.81 34.94 4.75
CA MET A 6 16.47 35.25 5.26
C MET A 6 16.00 36.66 4.88
N ARG A 7 16.91 37.65 4.86
CA ARG A 7 16.61 39.00 4.38
C ARG A 7 16.26 39.02 2.88
N ARG A 8 16.96 38.27 2.03
CA ARG A 8 16.63 38.20 0.58
C ARG A 8 15.29 37.56 0.31
N TRP A 9 14.82 36.68 1.17
CA TRP A 9 13.49 36.08 1.06
C TRP A 9 12.39 37.05 1.51
N MET A 10 12.66 37.87 2.52
CA MET A 10 11.71 38.90 2.96
C MET A 10 11.60 40.07 1.98
N ASP A 11 12.67 40.42 1.28
CA ASP A 11 12.69 41.45 0.25
C ASP A 11 12.04 41.01 -1.08
N ALA A 12 11.72 39.70 -1.22
CA ALA A 12 11.04 39.14 -2.39
C ALA A 12 9.52 38.94 -2.18
N VAL A 13 8.99 39.31 -1.02
CA VAL A 13 7.55 39.36 -0.78
C VAL A 13 7.01 40.62 -1.46
N ASP A 14 6.17 40.42 -2.45
CA ASP A 14 5.57 41.49 -3.24
C ASP A 14 4.76 42.43 -2.33
N ASP A 15 5.04 43.73 -2.36
CA ASP A 15 4.37 44.74 -1.52
C ASP A 15 2.84 44.73 -1.73
N GLU A 16 2.38 44.26 -2.91
CA GLU A 16 0.97 44.13 -3.25
C GLU A 16 0.25 43.06 -2.39
N LEU A 17 0.94 41.98 -2.01
CA LEU A 17 0.43 40.94 -1.11
C LEU A 17 0.34 41.44 0.34
N LEU A 18 1.26 42.30 0.75
CA LEU A 18 1.25 42.92 2.07
C LEU A 18 0.11 43.96 2.20
N GLU A 19 -0.16 44.74 1.15
CA GLU A 19 -1.30 45.66 1.11
C GLU A 19 -2.65 44.92 1.11
N GLU A 20 -2.74 43.78 0.41
CA GLU A 20 -3.96 42.95 0.39
C GLU A 20 -4.26 42.33 1.76
N ALA A 21 -3.22 41.90 2.47
CA ALA A 21 -3.35 41.36 3.84
C ALA A 21 -3.76 42.42 4.89
N GLN A 22 -3.47 43.71 4.65
CA GLN A 22 -3.78 44.82 5.56
C GLN A 22 -5.19 45.45 5.27
N ARG A 23 -5.89 45.09 4.19
CA ARG A 23 -7.25 45.58 3.91
C ARG A 23 -8.23 45.03 4.97
N PRO A 24 -8.94 45.90 5.70
CA PRO A 24 -9.95 45.41 6.65
C PRO A 24 -11.03 44.65 5.87
N PRO A 25 -11.53 43.53 6.42
CA PRO A 25 -12.55 42.74 5.71
C PRO A 25 -13.78 43.59 5.45
N VAL A 26 -14.12 43.74 4.16
CA VAL A 26 -15.36 44.41 3.76
C VAL A 26 -16.53 43.67 4.38
N ARG A 27 -17.30 44.33 5.22
CA ARG A 27 -18.51 43.81 5.85
C ARG A 27 -19.54 43.43 4.79
N GLY A 28 -19.39 42.24 4.22
CA GLY A 28 -20.39 41.59 3.37
C GLY A 28 -21.37 40.81 4.22
N THR A 29 -22.63 40.99 3.93
CA THR A 29 -23.86 40.53 4.57
C THR A 29 -23.79 39.12 5.16
N SER A 30 -24.51 38.93 6.28
CA SER A 30 -24.53 37.75 7.19
C SER A 30 -24.79 36.38 6.54
N MET A 31 -25.21 36.30 5.30
CA MET A 31 -25.47 35.04 4.56
C MET A 31 -24.20 34.24 4.24
N ARG A 32 -23.05 34.89 4.06
CA ARG A 32 -21.77 34.18 3.77
C ARG A 32 -21.18 33.43 4.97
N ARG A 33 -21.49 33.89 6.20
CA ARG A 33 -21.04 33.23 7.42
C ARG A 33 -21.77 31.90 7.69
N TRP A 34 -23.03 31.80 7.29
CA TRP A 34 -23.81 30.56 7.40
C TRP A 34 -23.38 29.51 6.36
N GLY A 35 -23.02 29.95 5.14
CA GLY A 35 -22.50 29.04 4.11
C GLY A 35 -21.17 28.40 4.49
N ALA A 36 -20.24 29.16 5.08
CA ALA A 36 -18.95 28.63 5.54
C ALA A 36 -19.11 27.68 6.74
N ALA A 37 -20.00 27.98 7.68
CA ALA A 37 -20.30 27.09 8.80
C ALA A 37 -20.98 25.80 8.34
N ALA A 38 -21.89 25.87 7.36
CA ALA A 38 -22.53 24.68 6.78
C ALA A 38 -21.53 23.83 5.99
N ALA A 39 -20.61 24.43 5.23
CA ALA A 39 -19.57 23.71 4.51
C ALA A 39 -18.59 23.01 5.48
N CYS A 40 -18.18 23.66 6.58
CA CYS A 40 -17.36 23.03 7.59
C CYS A 40 -18.08 21.90 8.33
N LEU A 41 -19.38 22.04 8.60
CA LEU A 41 -20.17 20.95 9.22
C LEU A 41 -20.38 19.78 8.25
N CYS A 42 -20.58 20.03 6.96
CA CYS A 42 -20.66 18.97 5.94
C CYS A 42 -19.31 18.27 5.76
N ALA A 43 -18.20 19.01 5.73
CA ALA A 43 -16.86 18.41 5.67
C ALA A 43 -16.54 17.61 6.93
N ALA A 44 -16.88 18.10 8.13
CA ALA A 44 -16.72 17.36 9.38
C ALA A 44 -17.60 16.11 9.43
N ALA A 45 -18.84 16.19 8.92
CA ALA A 45 -19.75 15.05 8.85
C ALA A 45 -19.25 14.00 7.85
N LEU A 46 -18.68 14.42 6.70
CA LEU A 46 -18.05 13.53 5.72
C LEU A 46 -16.79 12.87 6.31
N VAL A 47 -15.91 13.62 6.98
CA VAL A 47 -14.73 13.06 7.64
C VAL A 47 -15.14 12.10 8.75
N LEU A 48 -16.15 12.43 9.55
CA LEU A 48 -16.66 11.54 10.59
C LEU A 48 -17.39 10.31 10.02
N SER A 49 -18.04 10.41 8.86
CA SER A 49 -18.66 9.25 8.20
C SER A 49 -17.63 8.32 7.53
N LEU A 50 -16.50 8.88 7.07
CA LEU A 50 -15.35 8.10 6.59
C LEU A 50 -14.51 7.51 7.73
N TRP A 51 -14.65 8.09 8.95
CA TRP A 51 -13.96 7.63 10.18
C TRP A 51 -14.85 6.78 11.08
N GLN A 52 -16.10 6.53 10.71
CA GLN A 52 -16.88 5.51 11.41
C GLN A 52 -16.42 4.15 10.92
N PRO A 53 -15.78 3.32 11.79
CA PRO A 53 -15.74 1.90 11.52
C PRO A 53 -17.19 1.47 11.35
N TRP A 54 -17.47 0.68 10.36
CA TRP A 54 -18.80 0.17 10.03
C TRP A 54 -19.35 -0.63 11.21
N SER A 55 -19.88 0.07 12.21
CA SER A 55 -20.59 -0.53 13.32
C SER A 55 -22.03 -0.79 12.89
N GLY A 56 -22.23 -1.96 12.29
CA GLY A 56 -23.55 -2.57 12.25
C GLY A 56 -24.07 -2.69 13.68
N THR A 57 -25.30 -2.15 13.88
CA THR A 57 -26.23 -2.35 15.00
C THR A 57 -25.81 -1.86 16.39
N LYS A 58 -26.61 -0.91 16.87
CA LYS A 58 -26.72 -0.50 18.28
C LYS A 58 -26.96 -1.73 19.15
N ALA A 59 -26.10 -1.95 20.12
CA ALA A 59 -26.40 -2.76 21.30
C ALA A 59 -26.39 -1.85 22.52
N ASP A 60 -27.49 -1.86 23.25
CA ASP A 60 -27.64 -1.28 24.59
C ASP A 60 -26.63 -1.90 25.55
N GLY A 61 -26.15 -1.08 26.50
CA GLY A 61 -25.09 -1.42 27.43
C GLY A 61 -25.35 -2.69 28.23
N GLY A 62 -24.40 -3.59 28.12
CA GLY A 62 -24.27 -4.82 28.92
C GLY A 62 -23.06 -5.57 28.38
N GLY A 63 -22.13 -5.94 29.27
CA GLY A 63 -20.87 -6.59 28.90
C GLY A 63 -21.06 -7.69 27.88
N GLN A 64 -20.45 -7.54 26.72
CA GLN A 64 -20.50 -8.58 25.69
C GLN A 64 -19.68 -9.78 26.13
N VAL A 65 -20.38 -10.77 26.64
CA VAL A 65 -20.00 -12.16 26.51
C VAL A 65 -20.04 -12.44 25.02
N PHE A 66 -18.92 -12.83 24.40
CA PHE A 66 -18.90 -13.37 23.07
C PHE A 66 -19.86 -14.58 23.05
N SER A 67 -21.05 -14.37 22.55
CA SER A 67 -21.96 -15.48 22.27
C SER A 67 -21.45 -16.21 21.04
N ASP A 68 -21.36 -17.51 21.15
CA ASP A 68 -20.95 -18.52 20.17
C ASP A 68 -21.82 -18.55 18.88
N ASP A 69 -22.37 -17.42 18.45
CA ASP A 69 -23.22 -17.34 17.27
C ASP A 69 -22.39 -16.83 16.06
N THR A 70 -21.32 -17.58 15.73
CA THR A 70 -20.49 -17.40 14.53
C THR A 70 -21.15 -17.99 13.28
N SER A 71 -22.47 -17.92 13.17
CA SER A 71 -23.20 -18.50 12.02
C SER A 71 -23.00 -17.78 10.68
N GLY A 72 -21.92 -17.03 10.50
CA GLY A 72 -21.58 -16.32 9.27
C GLY A 72 -20.10 -16.03 9.06
N ALA A 73 -19.24 -16.22 10.05
CA ALA A 73 -17.81 -16.03 9.88
C ALA A 73 -17.21 -17.21 9.09
N GLN A 74 -16.45 -16.89 8.05
CA GLN A 74 -15.71 -17.89 7.30
C GLN A 74 -14.68 -18.54 8.22
N PRO A 75 -14.55 -19.89 8.28
CA PRO A 75 -13.57 -20.52 9.16
C PRO A 75 -12.16 -20.06 8.83
N LEU A 76 -11.34 -19.75 9.86
CA LEU A 76 -9.99 -19.21 9.70
C LEU A 76 -9.11 -20.06 8.79
N ARG A 77 -9.27 -21.39 8.82
CA ARG A 77 -8.55 -22.29 7.90
C ARG A 77 -8.76 -21.93 6.43
N ALA A 78 -9.92 -21.37 6.06
CA ALA A 78 -10.20 -20.96 4.69
C ALA A 78 -9.48 -19.66 4.30
N THR A 79 -8.93 -18.94 5.26
CA THR A 79 -8.12 -17.72 5.05
C THR A 79 -6.62 -18.02 4.91
N LEU A 80 -6.19 -19.27 5.19
CA LEU A 80 -4.84 -19.76 4.94
C LEU A 80 -4.70 -20.16 3.46
N VAL A 81 -4.79 -19.19 2.57
CA VAL A 81 -4.65 -19.39 1.12
C VAL A 81 -3.16 -19.55 0.81
N LEU A 82 -2.83 -20.59 0.04
CA LEU A 82 -1.44 -20.88 -0.33
C LEU A 82 -1.15 -20.35 -1.73
N PRO A 83 0.04 -19.76 -1.95
CA PRO A 83 0.49 -19.36 -3.28
C PRO A 83 0.75 -20.56 -4.18
N GLU A 84 0.84 -20.32 -5.49
CA GLU A 84 1.19 -21.35 -6.46
C GLU A 84 2.58 -21.94 -6.15
N GLY A 85 2.69 -23.27 -6.23
CA GLY A 85 3.93 -24.00 -5.91
C GLY A 85 4.15 -24.29 -4.42
N ALA A 86 3.31 -23.76 -3.53
CA ALA A 86 3.39 -24.09 -2.11
C ALA A 86 2.74 -25.44 -1.81
N GLU A 87 3.36 -26.21 -0.94
CA GLU A 87 2.88 -27.51 -0.47
C GLU A 87 2.61 -27.47 1.03
N LEU A 88 1.46 -28.02 1.43
CA LEU A 88 1.13 -28.20 2.84
C LEU A 88 1.92 -29.39 3.39
N THR A 89 2.83 -29.16 4.32
CA THR A 89 3.68 -30.24 4.90
C THR A 89 3.11 -30.82 6.17
N ASP A 90 2.21 -30.11 6.86
CA ASP A 90 1.48 -30.60 8.02
C ASP A 90 -0.02 -30.27 7.90
N SER A 91 -0.84 -30.97 8.68
CA SER A 91 -2.29 -30.75 8.70
C SER A 91 -2.61 -29.38 9.32
N VAL A 92 -3.62 -28.68 8.76
CA VAL A 92 -4.13 -27.46 9.37
C VAL A 92 -4.72 -27.77 10.74
N THR A 93 -4.15 -27.14 11.79
CA THR A 93 -4.73 -27.14 13.13
C THR A 93 -5.54 -25.86 13.30
N GLU A 94 -6.76 -26.00 13.84
CA GLU A 94 -7.67 -24.87 14.02
C GLU A 94 -8.31 -24.94 15.40
N ASP A 95 -8.38 -23.79 16.06
CA ASP A 95 -9.17 -23.59 17.29
C ASP A 95 -10.19 -22.43 17.08
N ALA A 96 -10.85 -22.00 18.13
CA ALA A 96 -11.87 -20.94 18.04
C ALA A 96 -11.33 -19.58 17.59
N SER A 97 -10.03 -19.31 17.72
CA SER A 97 -9.42 -18.02 17.51
C SER A 97 -8.22 -18.03 16.55
N SER A 98 -7.70 -19.21 16.24
CA SER A 98 -6.51 -19.34 15.39
C SER A 98 -6.57 -20.55 14.46
N ALA A 99 -5.90 -20.44 13.32
CA ALA A 99 -5.60 -21.55 12.42
C ALA A 99 -4.12 -21.51 12.06
N LYS A 100 -3.47 -22.67 12.04
CA LYS A 100 -2.03 -22.80 11.77
C LYS A 100 -1.75 -23.99 10.87
N CYS A 101 -0.77 -23.83 9.97
CA CYS A 101 -0.20 -24.92 9.17
C CYS A 101 1.30 -24.67 8.94
N THR A 102 2.02 -25.71 8.48
CA THR A 102 3.36 -25.58 7.94
C THR A 102 3.32 -25.75 6.43
N VAL A 103 4.03 -24.89 5.73
CA VAL A 103 4.04 -24.77 4.27
C VAL A 103 5.46 -24.86 3.75
N LEU A 104 5.71 -25.71 2.76
CA LEU A 104 6.95 -25.74 1.99
C LEU A 104 6.76 -24.85 0.76
N LEU A 105 7.63 -23.85 0.60
CA LEU A 105 7.67 -22.98 -0.58
C LEU A 105 9.15 -22.70 -0.93
N ASP A 106 9.50 -22.86 -2.20
CA ASP A 106 10.87 -22.65 -2.73
C ASP A 106 11.96 -23.41 -1.96
N GLY A 107 11.61 -24.59 -1.39
CA GLY A 107 12.52 -25.46 -0.65
C GLY A 107 12.70 -25.09 0.82
N TYR A 108 11.94 -24.16 1.35
CA TYR A 108 11.95 -23.73 2.75
C TYR A 108 10.61 -23.99 3.44
N ASP A 109 10.67 -24.39 4.71
CA ASP A 109 9.48 -24.55 5.55
C ASP A 109 9.12 -23.24 6.26
N TYR A 110 7.83 -22.93 6.26
CA TYR A 110 7.26 -21.76 6.91
C TYR A 110 6.10 -22.15 7.83
N ASP A 111 6.10 -21.63 9.04
CA ASP A 111 4.91 -21.61 9.88
C ASP A 111 3.99 -20.48 9.40
N TYR A 112 2.78 -20.86 9.00
CA TYR A 112 1.75 -19.93 8.55
C TYR A 112 0.56 -19.98 9.52
N THR A 113 0.25 -18.83 10.13
CA THR A 113 -0.78 -18.73 11.18
C THR A 113 -1.74 -17.58 10.85
N ALA A 114 -3.03 -17.81 11.04
CA ALA A 114 -4.07 -16.78 11.01
C ALA A 114 -4.75 -16.68 12.38
N VAL A 115 -5.04 -15.46 12.85
CA VAL A 115 -5.66 -15.21 14.16
C VAL A 115 -6.76 -14.14 14.01
N TYR A 116 -7.94 -14.37 14.60
CA TYR A 116 -8.94 -13.33 14.74
C TYR A 116 -8.50 -12.31 15.79
N THR A 117 -8.52 -11.03 15.43
CA THR A 117 -8.16 -9.94 16.35
C THR A 117 -8.80 -8.62 15.95
N ALA A 118 -9.10 -7.79 16.94
CA ALA A 118 -9.58 -6.42 16.73
C ALA A 118 -8.44 -5.39 16.65
N GLU A 119 -7.21 -5.80 16.98
CA GLU A 119 -6.02 -4.94 17.01
C GLU A 119 -4.78 -5.75 16.64
N VAL A 120 -3.72 -5.06 16.26
CA VAL A 120 -2.42 -5.68 15.98
C VAL A 120 -1.92 -6.42 17.22
N LEU A 121 -1.65 -7.71 17.07
CA LEU A 121 -1.12 -8.57 18.12
C LEU A 121 0.41 -8.68 18.02
N PRO A 122 1.09 -8.98 19.16
CA PRO A 122 2.48 -9.45 19.14
C PRO A 122 2.62 -10.71 18.29
N ALA A 123 3.85 -11.01 17.85
CA ALA A 123 4.18 -12.31 17.27
C ALA A 123 3.81 -13.46 18.21
N PRO A 124 3.68 -14.71 17.70
CA PRO A 124 3.35 -15.87 18.54
C PRO A 124 4.29 -16.10 19.73
N ASP A 125 5.53 -15.63 19.65
CA ASP A 125 6.52 -15.65 20.74
C ASP A 125 6.41 -14.47 21.73
N GLY A 126 5.44 -13.58 21.54
CA GLY A 126 5.16 -12.41 22.38
C GLY A 126 5.96 -11.16 22.03
N LYS A 127 6.77 -11.16 20.97
CA LYS A 127 7.50 -9.98 20.52
C LYS A 127 6.58 -9.00 19.81
N LEU A 128 6.78 -7.70 20.05
CA LEU A 128 6.12 -6.63 19.30
C LEU A 128 6.79 -6.46 17.93
N PRO A 129 6.06 -6.00 16.91
CA PRO A 129 6.67 -5.66 15.64
C PRO A 129 7.66 -4.50 15.82
N GLU A 130 8.83 -4.61 15.19
CA GLU A 130 9.83 -3.55 15.13
C GLU A 130 9.36 -2.40 14.24
N THR A 131 8.71 -2.75 13.14
CA THR A 131 8.22 -1.79 12.14
C THR A 131 6.85 -2.22 11.61
N ALA A 132 6.00 -1.23 11.34
CA ALA A 132 4.69 -1.42 10.71
C ALA A 132 4.56 -0.52 9.48
N TRP A 133 4.14 -1.09 8.35
CA TRP A 133 4.02 -0.43 7.05
C TRP A 133 2.62 -0.58 6.49
N GLN A 134 2.15 0.43 5.74
CA GLN A 134 0.87 0.34 5.06
C GLN A 134 1.09 -0.16 3.63
N VAL A 135 0.51 -1.30 3.26
CA VAL A 135 0.64 -1.93 1.95
C VAL A 135 -0.73 -2.36 1.46
N GLY A 136 -1.24 -1.73 0.40
CA GLY A 136 -2.49 -2.14 -0.25
C GLY A 136 -3.71 -2.26 0.68
N GLY A 137 -3.81 -1.42 1.71
CA GLY A 137 -4.90 -1.47 2.71
C GLY A 137 -4.62 -2.39 3.91
N LEU A 138 -3.50 -3.12 3.89
CA LEU A 138 -3.02 -3.94 5.00
C LEU A 138 -1.99 -3.19 5.85
N THR A 139 -1.84 -3.60 7.10
CA THR A 139 -0.68 -3.24 7.93
C THR A 139 0.30 -4.41 7.91
N LEU A 140 1.43 -4.25 7.20
CA LEU A 140 2.54 -5.20 7.20
C LEU A 140 3.40 -4.99 8.45
N LEU A 141 3.77 -6.06 9.12
CA LEU A 141 4.46 -6.07 10.41
C LEU A 141 5.78 -6.82 10.26
N LEU A 142 6.89 -6.15 10.56
CA LEU A 142 8.22 -6.77 10.55
C LEU A 142 8.69 -6.97 12.00
N TYR A 143 9.25 -8.14 12.28
CA TYR A 143 9.76 -8.52 13.60
C TYR A 143 11.28 -8.67 13.58
N GLU A 144 11.92 -8.48 14.74
CA GLU A 144 13.38 -8.54 14.90
C GLU A 144 14.01 -9.87 14.44
N ASP A 145 13.26 -10.96 14.56
CA ASP A 145 13.70 -12.32 14.14
C ASP A 145 13.54 -12.56 12.64
N GLY A 146 13.12 -11.55 11.88
CA GLY A 146 12.88 -11.63 10.44
C GLY A 146 11.52 -12.23 10.09
N SER A 147 10.70 -12.64 11.06
CA SER A 147 9.32 -13.03 10.78
C SER A 147 8.49 -11.85 10.29
N VAL A 148 7.43 -12.16 9.55
CA VAL A 148 6.55 -11.16 8.93
C VAL A 148 5.12 -11.47 9.29
N GLY A 149 4.36 -10.43 9.66
CA GLY A 149 2.92 -10.52 9.81
C GLY A 149 2.22 -9.49 8.93
N TRP A 150 0.94 -9.68 8.68
CA TRP A 150 0.08 -8.65 8.09
C TRP A 150 -1.30 -8.70 8.74
N TYR A 151 -1.88 -7.52 8.88
CA TYR A 151 -3.14 -7.32 9.56
C TYR A 151 -4.14 -6.62 8.64
N ASP A 152 -5.31 -7.23 8.46
CA ASP A 152 -6.47 -6.65 7.81
C ASP A 152 -7.47 -6.19 8.87
N SER A 153 -7.56 -4.89 9.08
CA SER A 153 -8.49 -4.30 10.04
C SER A 153 -9.96 -4.45 9.63
N GLY A 154 -10.24 -4.59 8.34
CA GLY A 154 -11.58 -4.78 7.80
C GLY A 154 -12.10 -6.20 8.07
N ALA A 155 -11.25 -7.19 7.89
CA ALA A 155 -11.56 -8.59 8.18
C ALA A 155 -11.40 -8.95 9.67
N GLY A 156 -10.63 -8.16 10.44
CA GLY A 156 -10.26 -8.46 11.81
C GLY A 156 -9.39 -9.71 11.92
N ILE A 157 -8.45 -9.88 10.99
CA ILE A 157 -7.57 -11.04 10.93
C ILE A 157 -6.12 -10.58 10.82
N GLN A 158 -5.25 -11.22 11.57
CA GLN A 158 -3.80 -11.08 11.47
C GLN A 158 -3.19 -12.40 11.08
N TRP A 159 -2.29 -12.36 10.12
CA TRP A 159 -1.49 -13.51 9.67
C TRP A 159 -0.04 -13.35 10.10
N TYR A 160 0.66 -14.49 10.21
CA TYR A 160 2.10 -14.57 10.48
C TYR A 160 2.73 -15.56 9.53
N CYS A 161 3.92 -15.22 9.05
CA CYS A 161 4.80 -16.08 8.27
C CYS A 161 6.18 -16.12 8.96
N VAL A 162 6.56 -17.28 9.45
CA VAL A 162 7.83 -17.50 10.16
C VAL A 162 8.61 -18.56 9.41
N ALA A 163 9.80 -18.22 8.90
CA ALA A 163 10.68 -19.20 8.28
C ALA A 163 11.39 -20.04 9.35
N TRP A 164 11.58 -21.33 9.05
CA TRP A 164 12.34 -22.20 9.97
C TRP A 164 13.85 -21.98 9.83
N ASP A 165 14.39 -22.14 8.63
CA ASP A 165 15.81 -21.99 8.37
C ASP A 165 16.08 -21.34 7.00
N GLY A 166 16.67 -20.16 6.97
CA GLY A 166 17.20 -19.52 5.77
C GLY A 166 16.18 -19.09 4.71
N GLY A 167 14.89 -19.21 5.01
CA GLY A 167 13.81 -18.78 4.12
C GLY A 167 13.74 -17.25 4.00
N GLN A 168 12.88 -16.78 3.10
CA GLN A 168 12.64 -15.37 2.83
C GLN A 168 11.20 -14.98 3.24
N PRO A 169 10.92 -14.75 4.55
CA PRO A 169 9.56 -14.55 5.05
C PRO A 169 8.83 -13.40 4.39
N LEU A 170 9.54 -12.33 4.02
CA LEU A 170 8.95 -11.18 3.35
C LEU A 170 8.45 -11.54 1.93
N VAL A 171 9.26 -12.25 1.14
CA VAL A 171 8.89 -12.71 -0.21
C VAL A 171 7.68 -13.65 -0.11
N THR A 172 7.73 -14.60 0.82
CA THR A 172 6.65 -15.56 1.07
C THR A 172 5.37 -14.88 1.55
N ALA A 173 5.47 -13.86 2.44
CA ALA A 173 4.32 -13.10 2.88
C ALA A 173 3.64 -12.35 1.73
N PHE A 174 4.41 -11.74 0.81
CA PHE A 174 3.84 -11.10 -0.38
C PHE A 174 3.17 -12.10 -1.31
N ALA A 175 3.75 -13.27 -1.51
CA ALA A 175 3.13 -14.34 -2.29
C ALA A 175 1.81 -14.83 -1.65
N MET A 176 1.76 -14.93 -0.32
CA MET A 176 0.53 -15.30 0.41
C MET A 176 -0.53 -14.19 0.34
N MET A 177 -0.15 -12.92 0.46
CA MET A 177 -1.06 -11.79 0.31
C MET A 177 -1.65 -11.72 -1.11
N ASP A 178 -0.84 -11.95 -2.13
CA ASP A 178 -1.30 -12.03 -3.53
C ASP A 178 -2.29 -13.18 -3.73
N ALA A 179 -1.97 -14.38 -3.22
CA ALA A 179 -2.88 -15.54 -3.26
C ALA A 179 -4.20 -15.27 -2.54
N GLN A 180 -4.21 -14.45 -1.48
CA GLN A 180 -5.41 -13.97 -0.78
C GLN A 180 -6.14 -12.85 -1.54
N SER A 181 -5.69 -12.46 -2.72
CA SER A 181 -6.25 -11.38 -3.56
C SER A 181 -6.09 -9.97 -2.99
N TYR A 182 -5.12 -9.75 -2.12
CA TYR A 182 -4.75 -8.40 -1.72
C TYR A 182 -3.94 -7.70 -2.82
N THR A 183 -4.12 -6.38 -2.94
CA THR A 183 -3.34 -5.59 -3.90
C THR A 183 -1.93 -5.36 -3.38
N VAL A 184 -0.98 -6.09 -3.95
CA VAL A 184 0.46 -5.99 -3.65
C VAL A 184 1.26 -5.94 -4.97
N PRO A 185 2.45 -5.32 -4.99
CA PRO A 185 3.27 -5.36 -6.19
C PRO A 185 3.81 -6.79 -6.39
N THR A 186 3.54 -7.39 -7.54
CA THR A 186 4.00 -8.74 -7.88
C THR A 186 4.73 -8.74 -9.22
N ALA A 187 5.70 -9.63 -9.36
CA ALA A 187 6.37 -9.85 -10.63
C ALA A 187 5.40 -10.47 -11.66
N PRO A 188 5.51 -10.15 -12.94
CA PRO A 188 4.63 -10.72 -13.96
C PRO A 188 4.95 -12.21 -14.21
N ALA A 189 4.01 -12.92 -14.83
CA ALA A 189 4.21 -14.32 -15.18
C ALA A 189 5.48 -14.52 -16.02
N GLY A 190 6.29 -15.51 -15.68
CA GLY A 190 7.55 -15.83 -16.34
C GLY A 190 8.75 -14.99 -15.90
N ALA A 191 8.57 -14.05 -14.97
CA ALA A 191 9.68 -13.35 -14.33
C ALA A 191 10.20 -14.12 -13.11
N GLU A 192 11.46 -13.89 -12.77
CA GLU A 192 12.08 -14.37 -11.53
C GLU A 192 12.03 -13.25 -10.50
N THR A 193 11.34 -13.42 -9.38
CA THR A 193 11.36 -12.48 -8.26
C THR A 193 12.71 -12.53 -7.57
N LEU A 194 13.41 -11.39 -7.51
CA LEU A 194 14.72 -11.26 -6.87
C LEU A 194 14.60 -10.82 -5.41
N GLY A 195 13.55 -10.10 -5.05
CA GLY A 195 13.32 -9.65 -3.68
C GLY A 195 12.23 -8.60 -3.56
N TYR A 196 11.90 -8.31 -2.31
CA TYR A 196 11.01 -7.20 -1.91
C TYR A 196 11.75 -6.25 -0.99
N ASP A 197 11.49 -4.96 -1.17
CA ASP A 197 12.02 -3.89 -0.32
C ASP A 197 10.88 -2.96 0.13
N LEU A 198 11.03 -2.43 1.35
CA LEU A 198 10.17 -1.41 1.90
C LEU A 198 10.97 -0.13 2.00
N LEU A 199 10.57 0.88 1.26
CA LEU A 199 11.28 2.13 1.09
C LEU A 199 10.43 3.28 1.64
N GLU A 200 11.08 4.34 2.09
CA GLU A 200 10.42 5.60 2.43
C GLU A 200 10.85 6.67 1.41
N SER A 201 9.88 7.28 0.76
CA SER A 201 10.09 8.38 -0.20
C SER A 201 9.18 9.55 0.16
N ASP A 202 9.80 10.68 0.54
CA ASP A 202 9.08 11.91 0.92
C ASP A 202 7.97 11.70 1.98
N GLY A 203 8.24 10.83 2.97
CA GLY A 203 7.28 10.48 4.03
C GLY A 203 6.16 9.53 3.57
N THR A 204 6.30 8.95 2.37
CA THR A 204 5.37 7.95 1.84
C THR A 204 6.03 6.58 1.87
N THR A 205 5.35 5.60 2.43
CA THR A 205 5.76 4.19 2.38
C THR A 205 5.63 3.67 0.95
N VAL A 206 6.71 3.13 0.42
CA VAL A 206 6.77 2.53 -0.91
C VAL A 206 7.16 1.06 -0.78
N THR A 207 6.37 0.19 -1.35
CA THR A 207 6.71 -1.24 -1.49
C THR A 207 7.31 -1.46 -2.87
N GLU A 208 8.45 -2.13 -2.95
CA GLU A 208 9.13 -2.47 -4.19
C GLU A 208 9.23 -3.99 -4.32
N VAL A 209 8.94 -4.52 -5.52
CA VAL A 209 9.40 -5.84 -5.95
C VAL A 209 10.45 -5.66 -7.03
N THR A 210 11.61 -6.30 -6.84
CA THR A 210 12.66 -6.40 -7.87
C THR A 210 12.53 -7.77 -8.53
N PHE A 211 12.53 -7.80 -9.87
CA PHE A 211 12.44 -9.03 -10.63
C PHE A 211 13.30 -9.00 -11.90
N ALA A 212 13.68 -10.18 -12.38
CA ALA A 212 14.35 -10.38 -13.65
C ALA A 212 13.35 -10.86 -14.70
N LEU A 213 13.32 -10.19 -15.85
CA LEU A 213 12.49 -10.57 -17.00
C LEU A 213 13.26 -10.29 -18.29
N GLU A 214 13.39 -11.29 -19.17
CA GLU A 214 14.09 -11.20 -20.45
C GLU A 214 15.53 -10.66 -20.35
N GLY A 215 16.23 -11.04 -19.28
CA GLY A 215 17.63 -10.65 -19.02
C GLY A 215 17.79 -9.20 -18.56
N ARG A 216 16.73 -8.54 -18.16
CA ARG A 216 16.71 -7.19 -17.60
C ARG A 216 16.27 -7.22 -16.15
N THR A 217 16.77 -6.29 -15.34
CA THR A 217 16.29 -6.07 -13.96
C THR A 217 15.25 -4.97 -13.96
N TRP A 218 14.14 -5.24 -13.28
CA TRP A 218 13.01 -4.37 -13.14
C TRP A 218 12.73 -4.09 -11.67
N HIS A 219 12.28 -2.86 -11.38
CA HIS A 219 11.83 -2.43 -10.07
C HIS A 219 10.39 -1.93 -10.17
N TYR A 220 9.46 -2.67 -9.63
CA TYR A 220 8.06 -2.30 -9.60
C TYR A 220 7.68 -1.82 -8.21
N ARG A 221 7.23 -0.58 -8.11
CA ARG A 221 6.90 0.11 -6.86
C ARG A 221 5.43 0.44 -6.78
N MET A 222 4.90 0.37 -5.57
CA MET A 222 3.54 0.74 -5.23
C MET A 222 3.52 1.56 -3.94
N ALA A 223 2.68 2.59 -3.89
CA ALA A 223 2.43 3.36 -2.68
C ALA A 223 0.98 3.83 -2.62
N ALA A 224 0.45 4.00 -1.41
CA ALA A 224 -0.84 4.65 -1.20
C ALA A 224 -0.68 6.18 -1.36
N THR A 225 -1.69 6.82 -1.93
CA THR A 225 -1.77 8.29 -2.03
C THR A 225 -3.14 8.78 -1.63
N TYR A 226 -3.16 9.83 -0.79
CA TYR A 226 -4.41 10.52 -0.41
C TYR A 226 -4.71 11.70 -1.34
N ASP A 227 -3.80 11.99 -2.28
CA ASP A 227 -3.99 13.06 -3.25
C ASP A 227 -4.93 12.60 -4.35
N VAL A 228 -6.09 13.24 -4.45
CA VAL A 228 -7.10 12.99 -5.49
C VAL A 228 -6.85 13.79 -6.77
N SER A 229 -5.77 14.59 -6.83
CA SER A 229 -5.40 15.34 -8.03
C SER A 229 -4.99 14.38 -9.17
N GLU A 230 -4.98 14.90 -10.40
CA GLU A 230 -4.49 14.15 -11.57
C GLU A 230 -2.96 14.03 -11.61
N THR A 231 -2.25 14.66 -10.67
CA THR A 231 -0.79 14.61 -10.60
C THR A 231 -0.36 13.20 -10.21
N ILE A 232 0.59 12.64 -10.95
CA ILE A 232 1.20 11.33 -10.65
C ILE A 232 2.46 11.58 -9.83
N PRO A 233 2.47 11.25 -8.52
CA PRO A 233 3.65 11.38 -7.67
C PRO A 233 4.83 10.57 -8.22
N ASP A 234 6.05 11.03 -7.95
CA ASP A 234 7.25 10.30 -8.36
C ASP A 234 7.79 9.43 -7.23
N ILE A 235 7.42 8.18 -7.25
CA ILE A 235 7.95 7.16 -6.33
C ILE A 235 9.03 6.28 -6.97
N SER A 236 9.43 6.58 -8.22
CA SER A 236 10.33 5.71 -8.99
C SER A 236 11.78 5.72 -8.52
N GLY A 237 12.22 6.82 -7.87
CA GLY A 237 13.62 7.05 -7.60
C GLY A 237 14.48 7.24 -8.87
N TYR A 238 13.87 7.28 -10.07
CA TYR A 238 14.55 7.45 -11.34
C TYR A 238 14.62 8.92 -11.73
N SER A 239 15.82 9.48 -11.79
CA SER A 239 16.05 10.89 -12.13
C SER A 239 16.51 11.12 -13.57
N GLY A 240 16.75 10.05 -14.35
CA GLY A 240 17.24 10.08 -15.73
C GLY A 240 16.13 10.30 -16.77
N GLY A 241 16.48 10.00 -18.03
CA GLY A 241 15.57 10.00 -19.18
C GLY A 241 15.55 11.30 -19.96
N ARG A 242 16.14 11.29 -21.16
CA ARG A 242 16.12 12.40 -22.13
C ARG A 242 14.84 12.42 -22.95
N LEU A 243 14.25 11.24 -23.18
CA LEU A 243 12.99 11.08 -23.87
C LEU A 243 11.84 11.07 -22.88
N GLN A 244 10.71 11.62 -23.26
CA GLN A 244 9.50 11.68 -22.44
C GLN A 244 8.28 11.48 -23.32
N ALA A 245 7.29 10.74 -22.81
CA ALA A 245 6.00 10.54 -23.43
C ALA A 245 4.87 10.48 -22.41
N GLN A 246 3.65 10.64 -22.92
CA GLN A 246 2.43 10.33 -22.19
C GLN A 246 1.81 9.09 -22.85
N SER A 247 1.33 8.17 -22.04
CA SER A 247 0.69 6.94 -22.48
C SER A 247 -0.42 6.55 -21.51
N THR A 248 -0.87 5.31 -21.59
CA THR A 248 -1.80 4.72 -20.62
C THR A 248 -1.32 3.34 -20.24
N VAL A 249 -1.45 3.00 -18.96
CA VAL A 249 -1.34 1.62 -18.49
C VAL A 249 -2.76 1.12 -18.26
N ARG A 250 -3.24 0.24 -19.15
CA ARG A 250 -4.67 -0.08 -19.27
C ARG A 250 -5.49 1.20 -19.47
N TRP A 251 -6.25 1.65 -18.47
CA TRP A 251 -7.05 2.91 -18.50
C TRP A 251 -6.44 4.05 -17.70
N CYS A 252 -5.35 3.81 -16.95
CA CYS A 252 -4.72 4.82 -16.12
C CYS A 252 -3.78 5.70 -16.95
N PRO A 253 -3.88 7.04 -16.88
CA PRO A 253 -2.89 7.93 -17.48
C PRO A 253 -1.49 7.64 -16.94
N ALA A 254 -0.50 7.62 -17.82
CA ALA A 254 0.87 7.29 -17.50
C ALA A 254 1.87 8.30 -18.06
N LEU A 255 2.99 8.49 -17.34
CA LEU A 255 4.12 9.32 -17.72
C LEU A 255 5.36 8.46 -17.86
N LEU A 256 6.03 8.59 -19.01
CA LEU A 256 7.25 7.83 -19.32
C LEU A 256 8.45 8.77 -19.39
N ARG A 257 9.60 8.26 -18.97
CA ARG A 257 10.92 8.90 -19.14
C ARG A 257 11.95 7.79 -19.37
N TRP A 258 12.77 7.91 -20.41
CA TRP A 258 13.80 6.91 -20.71
C TRP A 258 14.97 7.49 -21.50
N ASP A 259 16.06 6.75 -21.53
CA ASP A 259 17.15 6.88 -22.51
C ASP A 259 17.09 5.71 -23.44
N GLU A 260 17.10 5.95 -24.76
CA GLU A 260 16.93 4.89 -25.79
C GLU A 260 17.94 3.76 -25.59
N GLY A 261 17.44 2.54 -25.40
CA GLY A 261 18.26 1.37 -25.07
C GLY A 261 18.94 1.38 -23.70
N GLY A 262 18.80 2.46 -22.94
CA GLY A 262 19.30 2.62 -21.59
C GLY A 262 18.25 2.32 -20.52
N ALA A 263 18.36 2.97 -19.38
CA ALA A 263 17.38 2.88 -18.30
C ALA A 263 16.12 3.68 -18.63
N GLY A 264 15.01 3.32 -17.99
CA GLY A 264 13.74 4.02 -18.16
C GLY A 264 12.75 3.76 -17.06
N CYS A 265 11.73 4.60 -17.00
CA CYS A 265 10.67 4.55 -16.01
C CYS A 265 9.32 4.91 -16.62
N ILE A 266 8.28 4.20 -16.23
CA ILE A 266 6.88 4.56 -16.44
C ILE A 266 6.18 4.68 -15.08
N ARG A 267 5.33 5.70 -14.93
CA ARG A 267 4.57 5.96 -13.70
C ARG A 267 3.10 6.14 -14.04
N TRP A 268 2.22 5.62 -13.21
CA TRP A 268 0.79 5.79 -13.36
C TRP A 268 0.09 5.83 -12.01
N LYS A 269 -1.16 6.24 -12.00
CA LYS A 269 -1.97 6.35 -10.81
C LYS A 269 -3.33 5.71 -11.06
N ASP A 270 -3.73 4.82 -10.17
CA ASP A 270 -5.10 4.33 -10.07
C ASP A 270 -5.83 5.14 -8.99
N VAL A 271 -6.74 6.00 -9.44
CA VAL A 271 -7.40 6.99 -8.58
C VAL A 271 -8.42 6.33 -7.65
N ALA A 272 -9.13 5.29 -8.12
CA ALA A 272 -10.21 4.68 -7.35
C ALA A 272 -9.71 4.03 -6.04
N PRO A 273 -8.68 3.18 -6.04
CA PRO A 273 -8.08 2.65 -4.80
C PRO A 273 -7.10 3.63 -4.14
N GLY A 274 -6.78 4.77 -4.78
CA GLY A 274 -5.79 5.71 -4.25
C GLY A 274 -4.37 5.18 -4.25
N LEU A 275 -3.98 4.47 -5.31
CA LEU A 275 -2.66 3.87 -5.45
C LEU A 275 -1.86 4.53 -6.58
N VAL A 276 -0.57 4.73 -6.34
CA VAL A 276 0.40 5.19 -7.33
C VAL A 276 1.44 4.09 -7.55
N TYR A 277 1.86 3.98 -8.81
CA TYR A 277 2.77 2.94 -9.25
C TYR A 277 3.92 3.52 -10.07
N SER A 278 5.07 2.86 -10.02
CA SER A 278 6.17 3.09 -10.94
C SER A 278 6.84 1.78 -11.32
N LEU A 279 7.26 1.68 -12.56
CA LEU A 279 8.05 0.57 -13.08
C LEU A 279 9.31 1.12 -13.72
N THR A 280 10.47 0.68 -13.26
CA THR A 280 11.78 1.12 -13.74
C THR A 280 12.55 -0.07 -14.29
N VAL A 281 13.28 0.12 -15.38
CA VAL A 281 14.19 -0.87 -15.95
C VAL A 281 15.60 -0.29 -16.06
N ASP A 282 16.61 -1.11 -15.78
CA ASP A 282 18.01 -0.69 -15.78
C ASP A 282 18.59 -0.48 -17.19
N SER A 283 18.05 -1.21 -18.19
CA SER A 283 18.54 -1.17 -19.56
C SER A 283 17.49 -1.62 -20.58
N GLY A 284 17.69 -1.25 -21.84
CA GLY A 284 16.83 -1.65 -22.93
C GLY A 284 15.46 -0.98 -22.92
N ALA A 285 15.34 0.19 -22.29
CA ALA A 285 14.11 0.94 -22.25
C ALA A 285 13.71 1.48 -23.63
N SER A 286 12.44 1.36 -23.94
CA SER A 286 11.72 2.06 -25.01
C SER A 286 10.29 2.30 -24.54
N GLU A 287 9.54 3.13 -25.27
CA GLU A 287 8.13 3.39 -24.95
C GLU A 287 7.29 2.09 -24.92
N ASP A 288 7.45 1.24 -25.94
CA ASP A 288 6.71 -0.02 -26.05
C ASP A 288 7.07 -0.97 -24.91
N VAL A 289 8.36 -1.19 -24.64
CA VAL A 289 8.85 -2.08 -23.57
C VAL A 289 8.33 -1.65 -22.21
N LEU A 290 8.37 -0.34 -21.89
CA LEU A 290 7.87 0.18 -20.64
C LEU A 290 6.35 0.00 -20.50
N THR A 291 5.60 0.30 -21.57
CA THR A 291 4.14 0.25 -21.55
C THR A 291 3.62 -1.19 -21.49
N GLU A 292 4.20 -2.09 -22.28
CA GLU A 292 3.82 -3.51 -22.31
C GLU A 292 4.11 -4.19 -20.97
N THR A 293 5.31 -3.96 -20.40
CA THR A 293 5.66 -4.54 -19.10
C THR A 293 4.80 -3.94 -17.98
N ALA A 294 4.53 -2.64 -17.99
CA ALA A 294 3.64 -2.02 -17.01
C ALA A 294 2.20 -2.59 -17.07
N ALA A 295 1.68 -2.85 -18.27
CA ALA A 295 0.38 -3.49 -18.43
C ALA A 295 0.35 -4.95 -17.96
N ALA A 296 1.50 -5.64 -17.98
CA ALA A 296 1.62 -7.02 -17.51
C ALA A 296 1.69 -7.11 -15.98
N VAL A 297 2.38 -6.16 -15.30
CA VAL A 297 2.49 -6.15 -13.83
C VAL A 297 1.27 -5.52 -13.16
N PHE A 298 0.55 -4.63 -13.85
CA PHE A 298 -0.57 -3.91 -13.25
C PHE A 298 -1.81 -4.80 -13.14
N GLN A 299 -2.10 -5.19 -11.91
CA GLN A 299 -3.36 -5.85 -11.55
C GLN A 299 -4.24 -4.80 -10.85
N PRO A 300 -5.24 -4.24 -11.56
CA PRO A 300 -6.17 -3.30 -10.92
C PRO A 300 -6.98 -4.01 -9.85
N ALA A 301 -7.31 -3.30 -8.78
CA ALA A 301 -8.29 -3.79 -7.82
C ALA A 301 -9.55 -4.22 -8.59
N GLN A 302 -10.04 -5.43 -8.35
CA GLN A 302 -11.24 -5.92 -9.03
C GLN A 302 -12.40 -5.01 -8.66
N GLU A 303 -13.03 -4.37 -9.66
CA GLU A 303 -14.31 -3.73 -9.45
C GLU A 303 -15.29 -4.83 -9.01
N GLU A 304 -15.81 -4.71 -7.79
CA GLU A 304 -16.95 -5.52 -7.35
C GLU A 304 -18.11 -5.26 -8.32
N SER A 305 -18.41 -6.24 -9.15
CA SER A 305 -19.46 -6.21 -10.18
C SER A 305 -20.84 -6.53 -9.58
#